data_cc15c23a348c510953aa550db11b61e2
#
_entry.id   cc15c23a348c510953aa550db11b61e2
#
_cell.length_a   1.000
_cell.length_b   1.000
_cell.length_c   1.000
_cell.angle_alpha   90.00
_cell.angle_beta   90.00
_cell.angle_gamma   90.00
#
_symmetry.space_group_name_H-M   'P 1'
#
loop_
_entity.id
_entity.type
_entity.pdbx_description
1 polymer ?
#
loop_
_entity_poly.entity_id
_entity_poly.type
_entity_poly.pdbx_seq_one_letter_code
_entity_poly.pdbx_strand_id
1 'polypeptide(L)'
;MQNQIYYDYDTDSIPLGQGGMGIVYPGRCFRTDNETEYIPVAIKLVTNTAQDMIERAMREASIQIDHPNLLRMYGFIPNMEPDPFTHEMKPRYYVVMENLDGVSLESMLEGVFCTKTGSDIGYARELYDMGCNDRRNFTVEIMSAILKGVACLHRSGYIHRDLDPSNIMITRDREIKIIDYGVCKPVASINGADAKLTMSGSIIGKVDYAAPELLAGDVQHHNFTTDVYALGILMYRLFVGALPFEGDNSSIMKAHLSGEVPAGNISDPGIRRIVEKAVRKQQDERYQSVDVMLEDLSAVSGGLAVQDSDGKGNGAHGTWVPVLAATVTGLAAGIATAFMI
;
A
#
# COMPACT_ATOMS: atom_id res chain seq x y z
N MET A 1 -7.68 6.41 -38.06
CA MET A 1 -7.01 5.18 -37.56
C MET A 1 -7.03 5.30 -36.04
N GLN A 2 -7.63 4.35 -35.33
CA GLN A 2 -7.56 4.34 -33.86
C GLN A 2 -6.12 4.01 -33.48
N ASN A 3 -5.49 4.89 -32.69
CA ASN A 3 -4.17 4.64 -32.15
C ASN A 3 -4.25 3.46 -31.18
N GLN A 4 -3.80 2.31 -31.60
CA GLN A 4 -3.79 1.10 -30.79
C GLN A 4 -2.55 1.11 -29.90
N ILE A 5 -2.73 0.78 -28.62
CA ILE A 5 -1.64 0.67 -27.63
C ILE A 5 -1.22 -0.79 -27.59
N TYR A 6 0.08 -1.02 -27.62
CA TYR A 6 0.71 -2.34 -27.50
C TYR A 6 1.57 -2.40 -26.26
N TYR A 7 1.68 -3.61 -25.74
CA TYR A 7 2.56 -3.94 -24.61
C TYR A 7 3.47 -5.08 -25.04
N ASP A 8 4.73 -4.93 -24.73
CA ASP A 8 5.77 -5.92 -25.02
C ASP A 8 6.60 -6.16 -23.76
N TYR A 9 6.98 -7.40 -23.49
CA TYR A 9 7.83 -7.79 -22.37
C TYR A 9 8.66 -9.01 -22.76
N ASP A 10 9.80 -9.17 -22.11
CA ASP A 10 10.73 -10.27 -22.33
C ASP A 10 10.73 -11.21 -21.12
N THR A 11 10.31 -12.46 -21.32
CA THR A 11 10.32 -13.51 -20.29
C THR A 11 11.72 -14.02 -19.96
N ASP A 12 12.73 -13.75 -20.81
CA ASP A 12 14.13 -14.10 -20.55
C ASP A 12 14.83 -13.04 -19.70
N SER A 13 14.19 -11.88 -19.50
CA SER A 13 14.70 -10.83 -18.62
C SER A 13 14.61 -11.24 -17.13
N ILE A 14 15.45 -10.63 -16.29
CA ILE A 14 15.39 -10.82 -14.84
C ILE A 14 14.06 -10.25 -14.32
N PRO A 15 13.20 -11.06 -13.67
CA PRO A 15 11.94 -10.58 -13.14
C PRO A 15 12.14 -9.49 -12.07
N LEU A 16 11.34 -8.43 -12.15
CA LEU A 16 11.27 -7.38 -11.12
C LEU A 16 10.76 -7.94 -9.79
N GLY A 17 9.81 -8.88 -9.86
CA GLY A 17 9.23 -9.53 -8.69
C GLY A 17 8.57 -10.86 -9.03
N GLN A 18 8.39 -11.69 -7.98
CA GLN A 18 7.64 -12.94 -8.09
C GLN A 18 6.90 -13.18 -6.78
N GLY A 19 5.63 -13.59 -6.87
CA GLY A 19 4.79 -13.87 -5.72
C GLY A 19 3.74 -14.94 -6.04
N GLY A 20 2.87 -15.21 -5.07
CA GLY A 20 1.84 -16.25 -5.20
C GLY A 20 0.82 -16.02 -6.34
N MET A 21 0.67 -14.79 -6.82
CA MET A 21 -0.24 -14.45 -7.91
C MET A 21 0.42 -14.47 -9.29
N GLY A 22 1.75 -14.34 -9.37
CA GLY A 22 2.42 -14.26 -10.66
C GLY A 22 3.83 -13.71 -10.62
N ILE A 23 4.36 -13.44 -11.80
CA ILE A 23 5.72 -12.94 -12.03
C ILE A 23 5.62 -11.58 -12.70
N VAL A 24 6.40 -10.61 -12.22
CA VAL A 24 6.45 -9.25 -12.76
C VAL A 24 7.70 -9.08 -13.59
N TYR A 25 7.54 -8.72 -14.86
CA TYR A 25 8.61 -8.46 -15.80
C TYR A 25 8.70 -6.98 -16.16
N PRO A 26 9.90 -6.48 -16.51
CA PRO A 26 10.01 -5.18 -17.16
C PRO A 26 9.39 -5.26 -18.57
N GLY A 27 8.65 -4.24 -18.95
CA GLY A 27 7.98 -4.19 -20.24
C GLY A 27 7.97 -2.79 -20.83
N ARG A 28 7.41 -2.70 -22.02
CA ARG A 28 7.27 -1.46 -22.78
C ARG A 28 5.83 -1.28 -23.23
N CYS A 29 5.36 -0.06 -23.16
CA CYS A 29 4.07 0.36 -23.71
C CYS A 29 4.35 1.32 -24.85
N PHE A 30 3.84 1.07 -26.05
CA PHE A 30 4.05 1.89 -27.23
C PHE A 30 2.80 1.98 -28.10
N ARG A 31 2.77 2.97 -29.00
CA ARG A 31 1.68 3.17 -29.95
C ARG A 31 2.06 2.56 -31.29
N THR A 32 1.08 2.04 -32.01
CA THR A 32 1.29 1.42 -33.34
C THR A 32 1.89 2.35 -34.38
N ASP A 33 1.68 3.66 -34.24
CA ASP A 33 2.18 4.65 -35.19
C ASP A 33 3.63 5.10 -34.90
N ASN A 34 4.16 4.76 -33.70
CA ASN A 34 5.54 5.08 -33.34
C ASN A 34 6.10 4.07 -32.31
N GLU A 35 6.71 2.99 -32.79
CA GLU A 35 7.33 1.96 -31.93
C GLU A 35 8.67 2.39 -31.33
N THR A 36 9.24 3.50 -31.78
CA THR A 36 10.51 4.01 -31.26
C THR A 36 10.34 4.78 -29.97
N GLU A 37 9.16 5.31 -29.69
CA GLU A 37 8.81 5.98 -28.46
C GLU A 37 7.97 5.05 -27.58
N TYR A 38 8.52 4.62 -26.46
CA TYR A 38 7.83 3.76 -25.51
C TYR A 38 7.88 4.32 -24.08
N ILE A 39 6.89 3.95 -23.31
CA ILE A 39 6.85 4.19 -21.86
C ILE A 39 7.26 2.88 -21.18
N PRO A 40 8.25 2.89 -20.26
CA PRO A 40 8.57 1.72 -19.48
C PRO A 40 7.41 1.38 -18.54
N VAL A 41 7.02 0.10 -18.53
CA VAL A 41 5.95 -0.44 -17.68
C VAL A 41 6.42 -1.70 -16.97
N ALA A 42 5.74 -2.06 -15.88
CA ALA A 42 5.85 -3.39 -15.28
C ALA A 42 4.64 -4.22 -15.69
N ILE A 43 4.89 -5.47 -16.11
CA ILE A 43 3.85 -6.39 -16.59
C ILE A 43 3.86 -7.63 -15.69
N LYS A 44 2.79 -7.81 -14.94
CA LYS A 44 2.58 -8.97 -14.06
C LYS A 44 1.84 -10.04 -14.85
N LEU A 45 2.53 -11.12 -15.18
CA LEU A 45 1.93 -12.34 -15.71
C LEU A 45 1.26 -13.11 -14.57
N VAL A 46 -0.05 -13.27 -14.65
CA VAL A 46 -0.83 -14.08 -13.68
C VAL A 46 -0.58 -15.56 -13.96
N THR A 47 0.17 -16.23 -13.10
CA THR A 47 0.56 -17.64 -13.29
C THR A 47 -0.45 -18.61 -12.72
N ASN A 48 -1.20 -18.20 -11.68
CA ASN A 48 -2.29 -18.99 -11.12
C ASN A 48 -3.61 -18.58 -11.79
N THR A 49 -4.13 -19.43 -12.65
CA THR A 49 -5.36 -19.19 -13.44
C THR A 49 -6.64 -19.73 -12.77
N ALA A 50 -6.61 -19.99 -11.46
CA ALA A 50 -7.84 -20.23 -10.71
C ALA A 50 -8.75 -18.99 -10.78
N GLN A 51 -10.06 -19.18 -10.87
CA GLN A 51 -11.02 -18.12 -11.12
C GLN A 51 -10.93 -16.98 -10.09
N ASP A 52 -10.76 -17.31 -8.82
CA ASP A 52 -10.59 -16.35 -7.73
C ASP A 52 -9.33 -15.50 -7.87
N MET A 53 -8.25 -16.08 -8.41
CA MET A 53 -6.99 -15.37 -8.63
C MET A 53 -7.07 -14.42 -9.84
N ILE A 54 -7.80 -14.81 -10.88
CA ILE A 54 -8.08 -13.95 -12.02
C ILE A 54 -8.93 -12.75 -11.57
N GLU A 55 -10.00 -13.00 -10.82
CA GLU A 55 -10.86 -11.95 -10.28
C GLU A 55 -10.09 -11.00 -9.35
N ARG A 56 -9.15 -11.53 -8.57
CA ARG A 56 -8.25 -10.74 -7.74
C ARG A 56 -7.35 -9.83 -8.59
N ALA A 57 -6.74 -10.36 -9.66
CA ALA A 57 -5.91 -9.59 -10.58
C ALA A 57 -6.70 -8.51 -11.32
N MET A 58 -7.93 -8.82 -11.76
CA MET A 58 -8.84 -7.84 -12.36
C MET A 58 -9.17 -6.71 -11.39
N ARG A 59 -9.46 -7.05 -10.13
CA ARG A 59 -9.74 -6.06 -9.07
C ARG A 59 -8.53 -5.18 -8.80
N GLU A 60 -7.35 -5.77 -8.65
CA GLU A 60 -6.09 -5.04 -8.48
C GLU A 60 -5.90 -4.01 -9.60
N ALA A 61 -6.03 -4.44 -10.87
CA ALA A 61 -5.88 -3.57 -12.02
C ALA A 61 -6.98 -2.50 -12.17
N SER A 62 -8.13 -2.68 -11.54
CA SER A 62 -9.24 -1.70 -11.57
C SER A 62 -9.03 -0.52 -10.63
N ILE A 63 -8.08 -0.60 -9.71
CA ILE A 63 -7.76 0.50 -8.76
C ILE A 63 -6.84 1.50 -9.48
N GLN A 64 -7.44 2.35 -10.31
CA GLN A 64 -6.73 3.36 -11.10
C GLN A 64 -6.73 4.71 -10.37
N ILE A 65 -5.88 4.83 -9.37
CA ILE A 65 -5.71 6.05 -8.58
C ILE A 65 -4.37 6.69 -8.95
N ASP A 66 -4.39 7.98 -9.29
CA ASP A 66 -3.18 8.77 -9.57
C ASP A 66 -2.77 9.54 -8.32
N HIS A 67 -1.72 9.06 -7.65
CA HIS A 67 -1.18 9.70 -6.45
C HIS A 67 0.32 9.38 -6.32
N PRO A 68 1.18 10.32 -5.92
CA PRO A 68 2.63 10.11 -5.86
C PRO A 68 3.06 8.97 -4.92
N ASN A 69 2.27 8.65 -3.89
CA ASN A 69 2.57 7.59 -2.94
C ASN A 69 1.78 6.28 -3.20
N LEU A 70 1.18 6.13 -4.38
CA LEU A 70 0.49 4.91 -4.81
C LEU A 70 1.06 4.45 -6.16
N LEU A 71 1.20 3.13 -6.35
CA LEU A 71 1.54 2.56 -7.63
C LEU A 71 0.42 2.84 -8.63
N ARG A 72 0.76 3.38 -9.80
CA ARG A 72 -0.23 3.61 -10.86
C ARG A 72 -0.51 2.30 -11.60
N MET A 73 -1.78 1.92 -11.68
CA MET A 73 -2.26 0.80 -12.47
C MET A 73 -2.73 1.29 -13.83
N TYR A 74 -2.35 0.58 -14.90
CA TYR A 74 -2.77 0.92 -16.26
C TYR A 74 -3.90 0.03 -16.78
N GLY A 75 -3.96 -1.24 -16.35
CA GLY A 75 -5.09 -2.09 -16.70
C GLY A 75 -4.83 -3.60 -16.60
N PHE A 76 -5.88 -4.34 -16.95
CA PHE A 76 -5.90 -5.79 -17.03
C PHE A 76 -6.09 -6.22 -18.50
N ILE A 77 -5.25 -7.14 -18.97
CA ILE A 77 -5.26 -7.58 -20.36
C ILE A 77 -5.42 -9.10 -20.39
N PRO A 78 -6.59 -9.61 -20.83
CA PRO A 78 -6.73 -11.01 -21.22
C PRO A 78 -6.18 -11.19 -22.63
N ASN A 79 -5.39 -12.23 -22.86
CA ASN A 79 -4.85 -12.57 -24.17
C ASN A 79 -4.97 -14.09 -24.41
N MET A 80 -5.04 -14.50 -25.67
CA MET A 80 -4.98 -15.91 -26.08
C MET A 80 -3.60 -16.18 -26.67
N GLU A 81 -2.86 -17.08 -26.07
CA GLU A 81 -1.49 -17.40 -26.47
C GLU A 81 -1.31 -18.91 -26.67
N PRO A 82 -0.45 -19.33 -27.64
CA PRO A 82 -0.14 -20.73 -27.78
C PRO A 82 0.65 -21.25 -26.58
N ASP A 83 0.23 -22.35 -26.01
CA ASP A 83 0.99 -23.07 -24.99
C ASP A 83 2.32 -23.54 -25.59
N PRO A 84 3.47 -23.27 -24.95
CA PRO A 84 4.79 -23.59 -25.51
C PRO A 84 5.01 -25.10 -25.83
N PHE A 85 4.28 -25.98 -25.15
CA PHE A 85 4.44 -27.43 -25.29
C PHE A 85 3.35 -28.09 -26.14
N THR A 86 2.10 -27.63 -25.98
CA THR A 86 0.95 -28.27 -26.67
C THR A 86 0.53 -27.53 -27.93
N HIS A 87 0.98 -26.27 -28.12
CA HIS A 87 0.56 -25.34 -29.17
C HIS A 87 -0.95 -25.01 -29.15
N GLU A 88 -1.68 -25.46 -28.14
CA GLU A 88 -3.07 -25.08 -27.94
C GLU A 88 -3.17 -23.62 -27.46
N MET A 89 -4.14 -22.89 -27.98
CA MET A 89 -4.43 -21.52 -27.53
C MET A 89 -5.01 -21.56 -26.12
N LYS A 90 -4.30 -20.95 -25.16
CA LYS A 90 -4.70 -20.84 -23.77
C LYS A 90 -4.84 -19.39 -23.33
N PRO A 91 -5.80 -19.07 -22.46
CA PRO A 91 -5.91 -17.72 -21.93
C PRO A 91 -4.73 -17.38 -21.00
N ARG A 92 -4.14 -16.23 -21.20
CA ARG A 92 -3.15 -15.60 -20.35
C ARG A 92 -3.69 -14.28 -19.84
N TYR A 93 -3.29 -13.90 -18.66
CA TYR A 93 -3.81 -12.69 -18.00
C TYR A 93 -2.65 -11.85 -17.50
N TYR A 94 -2.73 -10.55 -17.80
CA TYR A 94 -1.67 -9.60 -17.49
C TYR A 94 -2.24 -8.41 -16.74
N VAL A 95 -1.50 -7.96 -15.72
CA VAL A 95 -1.73 -6.67 -15.07
C VAL A 95 -0.61 -5.73 -15.48
N VAL A 96 -0.95 -4.59 -16.05
CA VAL A 96 0.00 -3.58 -16.49
C VAL A 96 0.00 -2.42 -15.50
N MET A 97 1.19 -2.03 -15.06
CA MET A 97 1.39 -1.02 -14.03
C MET A 97 2.65 -0.18 -14.29
N GLU A 98 2.80 0.88 -13.55
CA GLU A 98 3.99 1.71 -13.51
C GLU A 98 5.25 0.88 -13.22
N ASN A 99 6.32 1.13 -13.97
CA ASN A 99 7.62 0.51 -13.71
C ASN A 99 8.39 1.37 -12.71
N LEU A 100 8.68 0.81 -11.54
CA LEU A 100 9.42 1.49 -10.47
C LEU A 100 10.85 0.95 -10.40
N ASP A 101 11.84 1.84 -10.50
CA ASP A 101 13.24 1.52 -10.21
C ASP A 101 13.50 1.81 -8.72
N GLY A 102 13.46 0.77 -7.91
CA GLY A 102 13.53 0.92 -6.46
C GLY A 102 13.77 -0.39 -5.70
N VAL A 103 13.79 -0.28 -4.39
CA VAL A 103 13.87 -1.39 -3.43
C VAL A 103 12.70 -1.33 -2.46
N SER A 104 12.27 -2.48 -1.93
CA SER A 104 11.23 -2.47 -0.91
C SER A 104 11.74 -1.86 0.40
N LEU A 105 10.82 -1.30 1.18
CA LEU A 105 11.12 -0.83 2.53
C LEU A 105 11.67 -1.99 3.39
N GLU A 106 11.19 -3.21 3.19
CA GLU A 106 11.71 -4.39 3.88
C GLU A 106 13.19 -4.63 3.55
N SER A 107 13.55 -4.66 2.26
CA SER A 107 14.95 -4.80 1.82
C SER A 107 15.83 -3.68 2.37
N MET A 108 15.34 -2.43 2.33
CA MET A 108 16.08 -1.30 2.92
C MET A 108 16.32 -1.48 4.42
N LEU A 109 15.31 -1.93 5.18
CA LEU A 109 15.46 -2.18 6.62
C LEU A 109 16.45 -3.31 6.92
N GLU A 110 16.67 -4.25 5.98
CA GLU A 110 17.67 -5.32 6.02
C GLU A 110 19.05 -4.86 5.52
N GLY A 111 19.22 -3.59 5.14
CA GLY A 111 20.47 -3.03 4.62
C GLY A 111 20.74 -3.34 3.14
N VAL A 112 19.74 -3.72 2.38
CA VAL A 112 19.81 -3.97 0.93
C VAL A 112 19.31 -2.75 0.18
N PHE A 113 20.20 -2.11 -0.59
CA PHE A 113 19.92 -0.86 -1.31
C PHE A 113 20.01 -1.00 -2.83
N CYS A 114 20.27 -2.20 -3.33
CA CYS A 114 20.40 -2.47 -4.76
C CYS A 114 19.18 -3.26 -5.26
N THR A 115 18.70 -2.90 -6.45
CA THR A 115 17.69 -3.67 -7.17
C THR A 115 18.23 -5.03 -7.59
N LYS A 116 17.37 -5.94 -8.05
CA LYS A 116 17.76 -7.25 -8.59
C LYS A 116 18.68 -7.13 -9.82
N THR A 117 18.62 -6.02 -10.54
CA THR A 117 19.49 -5.72 -11.69
C THR A 117 20.80 -5.06 -11.29
N GLY A 118 21.06 -4.88 -9.98
CA GLY A 118 22.29 -4.29 -9.45
C GLY A 118 22.31 -2.76 -9.41
N SER A 119 21.21 -2.09 -9.70
CA SER A 119 21.11 -0.63 -9.59
C SER A 119 21.06 -0.18 -8.14
N ASP A 120 21.98 0.69 -7.71
CA ASP A 120 21.99 1.27 -6.36
C ASP A 120 20.91 2.35 -6.21
N ILE A 121 20.16 2.30 -5.13
CA ILE A 121 19.10 3.26 -4.77
C ILE A 121 19.61 4.15 -3.64
N GLY A 122 20.28 5.24 -4.01
CA GLY A 122 20.92 6.16 -3.06
C GLY A 122 19.95 6.71 -2.01
N TYR A 123 18.69 6.99 -2.39
CA TYR A 123 17.68 7.48 -1.45
C TYR A 123 17.33 6.45 -0.36
N ALA A 124 17.29 5.16 -0.69
CA ALA A 124 17.07 4.12 0.31
C ALA A 124 18.21 4.08 1.34
N ARG A 125 19.47 4.27 0.88
CA ARG A 125 20.64 4.37 1.77
C ARG A 125 20.55 5.60 2.66
N GLU A 126 20.21 6.77 2.11
CA GLU A 126 20.02 8.01 2.88
C GLU A 126 18.97 7.84 3.99
N LEU A 127 17.83 7.21 3.67
CA LEU A 127 16.78 6.92 4.65
C LEU A 127 17.27 5.94 5.73
N TYR A 128 18.00 4.91 5.36
CA TYR A 128 18.57 3.97 6.31
C TYR A 128 19.56 4.65 7.27
N ASP A 129 20.46 5.47 6.74
CA ASP A 129 21.42 6.24 7.53
C ASP A 129 20.71 7.24 8.44
N MET A 130 19.65 7.87 7.97
CA MET A 130 18.76 8.70 8.81
C MET A 130 18.18 7.87 9.95
N GLY A 131 17.67 6.66 9.67
CA GLY A 131 17.13 5.75 10.67
C GLY A 131 18.14 5.32 11.73
N CYS A 132 19.43 5.23 11.40
CA CYS A 132 20.50 4.96 12.36
C CYS A 132 20.80 6.14 13.29
N ASN A 133 20.64 7.39 12.82
CA ASN A 133 21.03 8.61 13.52
C ASN A 133 19.84 9.35 14.16
N ASP A 134 18.67 9.32 13.53
CA ASP A 134 17.47 10.06 13.94
C ASP A 134 16.20 9.25 13.62
N ARG A 135 15.83 8.36 14.54
CA ARG A 135 14.65 7.49 14.41
C ARG A 135 13.34 8.28 14.27
N ARG A 136 13.26 9.46 14.88
CA ARG A 136 12.06 10.29 14.80
C ARG A 136 11.86 10.81 13.38
N ASN A 137 12.84 11.53 12.82
CA ASN A 137 12.73 12.08 11.48
C ASN A 137 12.60 10.99 10.42
N PHE A 138 13.32 9.88 10.55
CA PHE A 138 13.16 8.70 9.72
C PHE A 138 11.73 8.16 9.70
N THR A 139 11.14 7.97 10.90
CA THR A 139 9.77 7.47 11.02
C THR A 139 8.76 8.46 10.44
N VAL A 140 8.93 9.74 10.72
CA VAL A 140 8.05 10.81 10.21
C VAL A 140 8.10 10.88 8.67
N GLU A 141 9.28 10.83 8.07
CA GLU A 141 9.48 10.89 6.61
C GLU A 141 8.73 9.75 5.90
N ILE A 142 9.00 8.52 6.31
CA ILE A 142 8.39 7.34 5.69
C ILE A 142 6.90 7.29 5.94
N MET A 143 6.48 7.45 7.19
CA MET A 143 5.07 7.36 7.54
C MET A 143 4.22 8.47 6.93
N SER A 144 4.77 9.68 6.76
CA SER A 144 4.05 10.77 6.10
C SER A 144 3.70 10.44 4.65
N ALA A 145 4.61 9.81 3.90
CA ALA A 145 4.35 9.38 2.53
C ALA A 145 3.31 8.25 2.49
N ILE A 146 3.45 7.24 3.36
CA ILE A 146 2.53 6.10 3.43
C ILE A 146 1.13 6.55 3.81
N LEU A 147 0.99 7.38 4.87
CA LEU A 147 -0.31 7.88 5.33
C LEU A 147 -1.02 8.70 4.25
N LYS A 148 -0.30 9.53 3.46
CA LYS A 148 -0.87 10.26 2.32
C LYS A 148 -1.43 9.31 1.25
N GLY A 149 -0.68 8.24 0.92
CA GLY A 149 -1.13 7.21 -0.02
C GLY A 149 -2.37 6.48 0.48
N VAL A 150 -2.35 5.98 1.73
CA VAL A 150 -3.50 5.27 2.32
C VAL A 150 -4.72 6.18 2.46
N ALA A 151 -4.55 7.45 2.85
CA ALA A 151 -5.64 8.41 2.92
C ALA A 151 -6.30 8.61 1.54
N CYS A 152 -5.51 8.67 0.47
CA CYS A 152 -6.03 8.75 -0.90
C CYS A 152 -6.81 7.47 -1.28
N LEU A 153 -6.28 6.29 -0.95
CA LEU A 153 -6.93 5.00 -1.17
C LEU A 153 -8.27 4.91 -0.42
N HIS A 154 -8.29 5.32 0.86
CA HIS A 154 -9.50 5.33 1.71
C HIS A 154 -10.56 6.30 1.18
N ARG A 155 -10.17 7.51 0.74
CA ARG A 155 -11.10 8.47 0.10
C ARG A 155 -11.71 7.92 -1.21
N SER A 156 -10.98 7.03 -1.88
CA SER A 156 -11.47 6.31 -3.07
C SER A 156 -12.35 5.09 -2.70
N GLY A 157 -12.60 4.85 -1.40
CA GLY A 157 -13.47 3.80 -0.90
C GLY A 157 -12.82 2.42 -0.77
N TYR A 158 -11.50 2.30 -0.82
CA TYR A 158 -10.78 1.02 -0.72
C TYR A 158 -10.06 0.89 0.62
N ILE A 159 -9.99 -0.36 1.14
CA ILE A 159 -9.17 -0.77 2.26
C ILE A 159 -8.03 -1.64 1.72
N HIS A 160 -6.80 -1.40 2.17
CA HIS A 160 -5.61 -2.12 1.67
C HIS A 160 -5.49 -3.54 2.24
N ARG A 161 -5.55 -3.70 3.56
CA ARG A 161 -5.53 -4.95 4.34
C ARG A 161 -4.20 -5.73 4.35
N ASP A 162 -3.17 -5.23 3.68
CA ASP A 162 -1.84 -5.86 3.62
C ASP A 162 -0.73 -4.80 3.62
N LEU A 163 -0.79 -3.88 4.59
CA LEU A 163 0.21 -2.83 4.75
C LEU A 163 1.40 -3.34 5.57
N ASP A 164 2.44 -3.74 4.87
CA ASP A 164 3.72 -4.16 5.43
C ASP A 164 4.91 -3.61 4.62
N PRO A 165 6.14 -3.66 5.12
CA PRO A 165 7.30 -3.08 4.43
C PRO A 165 7.61 -3.69 3.06
N SER A 166 7.19 -4.93 2.76
CA SER A 166 7.42 -5.52 1.44
C SER A 166 6.52 -4.93 0.35
N ASN A 167 5.38 -4.33 0.75
CA ASN A 167 4.41 -3.68 -0.12
C ASN A 167 4.64 -2.16 -0.24
N ILE A 168 5.81 -1.68 0.19
CA ILE A 168 6.21 -0.28 0.10
C ILE A 168 7.54 -0.21 -0.64
N MET A 169 7.59 0.56 -1.72
CA MET A 169 8.76 0.75 -2.57
C MET A 169 9.39 2.13 -2.32
N ILE A 170 10.71 2.15 -2.22
CA ILE A 170 11.54 3.36 -2.19
C ILE A 170 12.24 3.44 -3.54
N THR A 171 11.94 4.50 -4.31
CA THR A 171 12.39 4.63 -5.69
C THR A 171 13.65 5.47 -5.82
N ARG A 172 14.32 5.34 -6.98
CA ARG A 172 15.43 6.19 -7.37
C ARG A 172 15.04 7.68 -7.43
N ASP A 173 13.78 7.96 -7.83
CA ASP A 173 13.25 9.32 -7.97
C ASP A 173 12.80 9.93 -6.63
N ARG A 174 13.24 9.33 -5.50
CA ARG A 174 12.95 9.77 -4.14
C ARG A 174 11.46 9.72 -3.76
N GLU A 175 10.73 8.79 -4.34
CA GLU A 175 9.33 8.52 -4.00
C GLU A 175 9.23 7.31 -3.08
N ILE A 176 8.22 7.33 -2.20
CA ILE A 176 7.81 6.21 -1.36
C ILE A 176 6.41 5.84 -1.79
N LYS A 177 6.23 4.64 -2.36
CA LYS A 177 4.97 4.20 -2.97
C LYS A 177 4.48 2.88 -2.37
N ILE A 178 3.17 2.79 -2.15
CA ILE A 178 2.47 1.53 -1.85
C ILE A 178 2.25 0.80 -3.18
N ILE A 179 2.61 -0.50 -3.26
CA ILE A 179 2.77 -1.20 -4.55
C ILE A 179 1.87 -2.42 -4.79
N ASP A 180 1.19 -2.96 -3.81
CA ASP A 180 0.35 -4.15 -3.99
C ASP A 180 -1.09 -3.89 -3.54
N TYR A 181 -2.03 -3.98 -4.48
CA TYR A 181 -3.47 -3.86 -4.25
C TYR A 181 -4.21 -5.19 -4.31
N GLY A 182 -3.47 -6.31 -4.40
CA GLY A 182 -4.04 -7.64 -4.65
C GLY A 182 -5.05 -8.11 -3.60
N VAL A 183 -5.03 -7.55 -2.39
CA VAL A 183 -6.00 -7.84 -1.34
C VAL A 183 -6.92 -6.66 -1.01
N CYS A 184 -6.79 -5.53 -1.73
CA CYS A 184 -7.66 -4.38 -1.53
C CYS A 184 -9.14 -4.72 -1.78
N LYS A 185 -10.02 -4.11 -1.00
CA LYS A 185 -11.47 -4.26 -1.15
C LYS A 185 -12.18 -2.91 -1.11
N PRO A 186 -13.22 -2.73 -1.95
CA PRO A 186 -14.17 -1.65 -1.75
C PRO A 186 -14.91 -1.83 -0.43
N VAL A 187 -15.02 -0.77 0.39
CA VAL A 187 -15.80 -0.81 1.66
C VAL A 187 -17.25 -1.23 1.40
N ALA A 188 -17.84 -0.79 0.29
CA ALA A 188 -19.21 -1.14 -0.09
C ALA A 188 -19.42 -2.63 -0.40
N SER A 189 -18.36 -3.41 -0.69
CA SER A 189 -18.45 -4.84 -1.03
C SER A 189 -18.29 -5.76 0.18
N ILE A 190 -18.10 -5.25 1.38
CA ILE A 190 -17.86 -6.04 2.60
C ILE A 190 -19.13 -6.81 3.03
N ASN A 191 -20.28 -6.52 2.45
CA ASN A 191 -21.55 -7.14 2.79
C ASN A 191 -21.78 -8.46 2.02
N GLY A 192 -21.27 -9.57 2.53
CA GLY A 192 -21.92 -10.88 2.43
C GLY A 192 -21.47 -11.89 1.36
N ALA A 193 -20.87 -11.53 0.24
CA ALA A 193 -20.52 -12.52 -0.79
C ALA A 193 -19.08 -13.08 -0.68
N ASP A 194 -18.18 -12.35 -0.06
CA ASP A 194 -16.74 -12.65 -0.02
C ASP A 194 -16.25 -13.48 1.19
N ALA A 195 -17.16 -13.91 2.07
CA ALA A 195 -16.83 -14.82 3.16
C ALA A 195 -16.20 -16.15 2.68
N LYS A 196 -16.41 -16.52 1.40
CA LYS A 196 -15.86 -17.74 0.81
C LYS A 196 -14.35 -17.68 0.54
N LEU A 197 -13.77 -16.51 0.28
CA LEU A 197 -12.33 -16.37 0.02
C LEU A 197 -11.48 -16.48 1.30
N THR A 198 -12.04 -16.13 2.45
CA THR A 198 -11.43 -16.29 3.77
C THR A 198 -11.64 -17.67 4.39
N MET A 199 -12.61 -18.45 3.91
CA MET A 199 -12.90 -19.79 4.41
C MET A 199 -11.85 -20.85 3.99
N SER A 200 -10.92 -20.55 3.09
CA SER A 200 -9.85 -21.46 2.70
C SER A 200 -8.70 -21.57 3.73
N GLY A 201 -8.83 -20.93 4.90
CA GLY A 201 -7.83 -20.99 5.97
C GLY A 201 -6.54 -20.23 5.69
N SER A 202 -6.48 -19.45 4.60
CA SER A 202 -5.34 -18.60 4.30
C SER A 202 -5.51 -17.25 5.01
N ILE A 203 -4.56 -16.92 5.87
CA ILE A 203 -4.48 -15.60 6.50
C ILE A 203 -4.20 -14.57 5.40
N ILE A 204 -4.98 -13.48 5.37
CA ILE A 204 -4.75 -12.37 4.45
C ILE A 204 -3.63 -11.51 5.03
N GLY A 205 -2.55 -11.32 4.26
CA GLY A 205 -1.41 -10.51 4.66
C GLY A 205 -0.41 -11.22 5.59
N LYS A 206 0.64 -10.49 5.96
CA LYS A 206 1.63 -10.98 6.93
C LYS A 206 1.06 -10.89 8.36
N VAL A 207 1.16 -11.99 9.11
CA VAL A 207 0.68 -12.10 10.51
C VAL A 207 1.23 -10.97 11.38
N ASP A 208 2.48 -10.57 11.15
CA ASP A 208 3.20 -9.57 11.96
C ASP A 208 2.55 -8.17 11.97
N TYR A 209 1.74 -7.84 10.97
CA TYR A 209 1.07 -6.54 10.83
C TYR A 209 -0.45 -6.63 10.85
N ALA A 210 -0.98 -7.86 10.90
CA ALA A 210 -2.41 -8.08 10.71
C ALA A 210 -3.23 -7.55 11.90
N ALA A 211 -4.30 -6.83 11.60
CA ALA A 211 -5.25 -6.36 12.61
C ALA A 211 -6.02 -7.54 13.25
N PRO A 212 -6.44 -7.40 14.52
CA PRO A 212 -7.17 -8.46 15.24
C PRO A 212 -8.36 -9.03 14.46
N GLU A 213 -9.15 -8.20 13.82
CA GLU A 213 -10.32 -8.59 13.02
C GLU A 213 -9.94 -9.38 11.75
N LEU A 214 -8.77 -9.11 11.16
CA LEU A 214 -8.25 -9.92 10.03
C LEU A 214 -7.90 -11.33 10.50
N LEU A 215 -7.20 -11.42 11.65
CA LEU A 215 -6.78 -12.69 12.24
C LEU A 215 -7.96 -13.51 12.78
N ALA A 216 -9.01 -12.83 13.26
CA ALA A 216 -10.25 -13.47 13.68
C ALA A 216 -11.11 -13.98 12.50
N GLY A 217 -10.76 -13.61 11.25
CA GLY A 217 -11.57 -13.93 10.08
C GLY A 217 -12.91 -13.17 10.02
N ASP A 218 -13.02 -12.08 10.76
CA ASP A 218 -14.24 -11.28 10.87
C ASP A 218 -14.39 -10.31 9.70
N VAL A 219 -14.68 -10.87 8.53
CA VAL A 219 -14.73 -10.13 7.27
C VAL A 219 -15.75 -8.98 7.29
N GLN A 220 -16.82 -9.10 8.07
CA GLN A 220 -17.89 -8.11 8.11
C GLN A 220 -17.48 -6.80 8.80
N HIS A 221 -16.48 -6.86 9.67
CA HIS A 221 -15.98 -5.70 10.39
C HIS A 221 -14.69 -5.09 9.80
N HIS A 222 -14.24 -5.57 8.62
CA HIS A 222 -13.12 -4.93 7.94
C HIS A 222 -13.52 -3.52 7.47
N ASN A 223 -12.81 -2.52 7.94
CA ASN A 223 -13.03 -1.12 7.58
C ASN A 223 -11.70 -0.35 7.57
N PHE A 224 -11.72 0.96 7.41
CA PHE A 224 -10.51 1.80 7.36
C PHE A 224 -9.63 1.66 8.61
N THR A 225 -10.22 1.37 9.78
CA THR A 225 -9.47 1.18 11.03
C THR A 225 -8.63 -0.10 11.03
N THR A 226 -8.89 -1.03 10.10
CA THR A 226 -8.06 -2.22 9.87
C THR A 226 -6.67 -1.83 9.37
N ASP A 227 -6.61 -0.92 8.40
CA ASP A 227 -5.34 -0.38 7.90
C ASP A 227 -4.64 0.48 8.96
N VAL A 228 -5.40 1.24 9.76
CA VAL A 228 -4.84 2.05 10.86
C VAL A 228 -4.04 1.18 11.84
N TYR A 229 -4.53 -0.01 12.19
CA TYR A 229 -3.80 -0.92 13.06
C TYR A 229 -2.46 -1.34 12.44
N ALA A 230 -2.45 -1.79 11.19
CA ALA A 230 -1.23 -2.17 10.48
C ALA A 230 -0.23 -1.01 10.39
N LEU A 231 -0.71 0.22 10.12
CA LEU A 231 0.10 1.44 10.11
C LEU A 231 0.71 1.74 11.49
N GLY A 232 -0.02 1.47 12.56
CA GLY A 232 0.51 1.57 13.93
C GLY A 232 1.65 0.59 14.21
N ILE A 233 1.52 -0.66 13.78
CA ILE A 233 2.58 -1.68 13.90
C ILE A 233 3.79 -1.31 13.03
N LEU A 234 3.55 -0.82 11.82
CA LEU A 234 4.63 -0.35 10.94
C LEU A 234 5.38 0.84 11.56
N MET A 235 4.66 1.82 12.10
CA MET A 235 5.26 2.97 12.78
C MET A 235 6.10 2.54 13.99
N TYR A 236 5.61 1.58 14.78
CA TYR A 236 6.36 0.97 15.88
C TYR A 236 7.68 0.37 15.36
N ARG A 237 7.62 -0.48 14.33
CA ARG A 237 8.81 -1.13 13.74
C ARG A 237 9.83 -0.11 13.22
N LEU A 238 9.39 0.94 12.54
CA LEU A 238 10.28 1.98 12.03
C LEU A 238 11.00 2.72 13.15
N PHE A 239 10.28 3.03 14.23
CA PHE A 239 10.86 3.77 15.34
C PHE A 239 11.75 2.90 16.24
N VAL A 240 11.29 1.73 16.63
CA VAL A 240 12.00 0.83 17.56
C VAL A 240 13.08 0.01 16.83
N GLY A 241 12.88 -0.28 15.56
CA GLY A 241 13.78 -1.12 14.74
C GLY A 241 13.48 -2.62 14.82
N ALA A 242 12.44 -3.01 15.59
CA ALA A 242 12.00 -4.39 15.75
C ALA A 242 10.47 -4.47 15.76
N LEU A 243 9.92 -5.64 15.50
CA LEU A 243 8.48 -5.91 15.64
C LEU A 243 8.07 -5.92 17.12
N PRO A 244 6.79 -5.60 17.44
CA PRO A 244 6.31 -5.59 18.82
C PRO A 244 6.14 -6.99 19.41
N PHE A 245 5.97 -8.01 18.56
CA PHE A 245 5.74 -9.38 18.95
C PHE A 245 6.68 -10.32 18.21
N GLU A 246 7.19 -11.31 18.93
CA GLU A 246 8.14 -12.31 18.42
C GLU A 246 7.62 -13.73 18.74
N GLY A 247 8.06 -14.71 17.97
CA GLY A 247 7.72 -16.12 18.14
C GLY A 247 7.22 -16.77 16.85
N ASP A 248 6.52 -17.89 16.99
CA ASP A 248 5.84 -18.53 15.87
C ASP A 248 4.56 -17.79 15.48
N ASN A 249 4.02 -18.10 14.30
CA ASN A 249 2.81 -17.43 13.80
C ASN A 249 1.62 -17.52 14.79
N SER A 250 1.48 -18.63 15.51
CA SER A 250 0.40 -18.82 16.48
C SER A 250 0.55 -17.87 17.69
N SER A 251 1.78 -17.73 18.18
CA SER A 251 2.11 -16.81 19.28
C SER A 251 1.90 -15.35 18.89
N ILE A 252 2.36 -14.97 17.68
CA ILE A 252 2.18 -13.63 17.12
C ILE A 252 0.70 -13.31 16.93
N MET A 253 -0.08 -14.25 16.33
CA MET A 253 -1.54 -14.10 16.18
C MET A 253 -2.22 -13.85 17.53
N LYS A 254 -1.90 -14.66 18.55
CA LYS A 254 -2.46 -14.49 19.90
C LYS A 254 -2.11 -13.13 20.48
N ALA A 255 -0.87 -12.66 20.27
CA ALA A 255 -0.42 -11.36 20.75
C ALA A 255 -1.17 -10.21 20.06
N HIS A 256 -1.42 -10.29 18.75
CA HIS A 256 -2.26 -9.32 18.03
C HIS A 256 -3.71 -9.33 18.52
N LEU A 257 -4.27 -10.50 18.83
CA LEU A 257 -5.66 -10.63 19.29
C LEU A 257 -5.85 -10.07 20.70
N SER A 258 -4.91 -10.32 21.63
CA SER A 258 -5.12 -10.05 23.06
C SER A 258 -3.94 -9.45 23.83
N GLY A 259 -2.73 -9.44 23.23
CA GLY A 259 -1.52 -8.88 23.86
C GLY A 259 -1.45 -7.35 23.69
N GLU A 260 -0.75 -6.68 24.57
CA GLU A 260 -0.47 -5.25 24.46
C GLU A 260 0.79 -5.01 23.65
N VAL A 261 0.76 -4.01 22.74
CA VAL A 261 1.94 -3.54 22.03
C VAL A 261 2.83 -2.78 23.04
N PRO A 262 4.14 -3.13 23.17
CA PRO A 262 5.02 -2.53 24.15
C PRO A 262 5.44 -1.11 23.72
N ALA A 263 4.49 -0.18 23.65
CA ALA A 263 4.69 1.20 23.19
C ALA A 263 5.65 1.99 24.08
N GLY A 264 5.91 1.53 25.31
CA GLY A 264 6.94 2.07 26.19
C GLY A 264 8.35 2.07 25.60
N ASN A 265 8.64 1.20 24.61
CA ASN A 265 9.90 1.17 23.89
C ASN A 265 10.09 2.37 22.95
N ILE A 266 9.03 3.12 22.67
CA ILE A 266 9.07 4.33 21.85
C ILE A 266 9.46 5.50 22.77
N SER A 267 10.65 6.06 22.58
CA SER A 267 11.16 7.14 23.43
C SER A 267 10.50 8.49 23.14
N ASP A 268 10.04 8.73 21.89
CA ASP A 268 9.33 9.95 21.50
C ASP A 268 7.87 9.91 21.98
N PRO A 269 7.42 10.85 22.87
CA PRO A 269 6.06 10.83 23.42
C PRO A 269 4.96 11.04 22.37
N GLY A 270 5.23 11.82 21.32
CA GLY A 270 4.28 12.09 20.25
C GLY A 270 4.03 10.85 19.39
N ILE A 271 5.11 10.21 18.91
CA ILE A 271 5.01 8.96 18.16
C ILE A 271 4.41 7.84 19.00
N ARG A 272 4.81 7.74 20.28
CA ARG A 272 4.24 6.75 21.21
C ARG A 272 2.73 6.86 21.29
N ARG A 273 2.19 8.07 21.50
CA ARG A 273 0.75 8.28 21.59
C ARG A 273 0.01 7.92 20.29
N ILE A 274 0.60 8.24 19.12
CA ILE A 274 0.02 7.86 17.85
C ILE A 274 -0.05 6.33 17.72
N VAL A 275 1.03 5.64 18.05
CA VAL A 275 1.06 4.17 17.99
C VAL A 275 0.06 3.57 18.98
N GLU A 276 0.04 4.00 20.26
CA GLU A 276 -0.90 3.51 21.27
C GLU A 276 -2.35 3.62 20.83
N LYS A 277 -2.73 4.73 20.19
CA LYS A 277 -4.09 4.93 19.67
C LYS A 277 -4.34 4.05 18.43
N ALA A 278 -3.40 3.95 17.50
CA ALA A 278 -3.56 3.19 16.26
C ALA A 278 -3.73 1.68 16.52
N VAL A 279 -3.03 1.13 17.53
CA VAL A 279 -3.00 -0.33 17.81
C VAL A 279 -4.01 -0.79 18.87
N ARG A 280 -5.01 0.03 19.19
CA ARG A 280 -6.10 -0.38 20.08
C ARG A 280 -6.80 -1.62 19.53
N LYS A 281 -7.19 -2.55 20.41
CA LYS A 281 -7.84 -3.80 19.98
C LYS A 281 -9.25 -3.53 19.45
N GLN A 282 -9.98 -2.65 20.13
CA GLN A 282 -11.29 -2.21 19.67
C GLN A 282 -11.15 -1.18 18.55
N GLN A 283 -11.87 -1.37 17.47
CA GLN A 283 -11.77 -0.54 16.28
C GLN A 283 -12.24 0.90 16.50
N ASP A 284 -13.26 1.08 17.32
CA ASP A 284 -13.83 2.39 17.68
C ASP A 284 -12.91 3.24 18.57
N GLU A 285 -11.93 2.61 19.25
CA GLU A 285 -10.89 3.31 20.02
C GLU A 285 -9.69 3.75 19.16
N ARG A 286 -9.58 3.29 17.91
CA ARG A 286 -8.51 3.66 16.97
C ARG A 286 -8.78 5.02 16.33
N TYR A 287 -7.82 5.49 15.52
CA TYR A 287 -8.11 6.56 14.55
C TYR A 287 -9.20 6.09 13.59
N GLN A 288 -10.27 6.89 13.44
CA GLN A 288 -11.38 6.59 12.53
C GLN A 288 -11.08 7.00 11.09
N SER A 289 -10.01 7.78 10.89
CA SER A 289 -9.51 8.23 9.60
C SER A 289 -7.98 8.31 9.63
N VAL A 290 -7.35 7.91 8.55
CA VAL A 290 -5.90 8.06 8.35
C VAL A 290 -5.51 9.53 8.21
N ASP A 291 -6.41 10.40 7.75
CA ASP A 291 -6.17 11.84 7.69
C ASP A 291 -5.90 12.41 9.10
N VAL A 292 -6.66 12.02 10.11
CA VAL A 292 -6.43 12.44 11.52
C VAL A 292 -5.09 11.90 12.06
N MET A 293 -4.73 10.66 11.71
CA MET A 293 -3.43 10.10 12.09
C MET A 293 -2.27 10.88 11.44
N LEU A 294 -2.45 11.34 10.19
CA LEU A 294 -1.47 12.16 9.46
C LEU A 294 -1.35 13.57 10.08
N GLU A 295 -2.45 14.16 10.52
CA GLU A 295 -2.45 15.45 11.23
C GLU A 295 -1.65 15.35 12.54
N ASP A 296 -1.90 14.32 13.35
CA ASP A 296 -1.14 14.07 14.59
C ASP A 296 0.35 13.86 14.31
N LEU A 297 0.71 13.11 13.26
CA LEU A 297 2.11 12.91 12.86
C LEU A 297 2.75 14.23 12.40
N SER A 298 2.01 15.06 11.68
CA SER A 298 2.47 16.38 11.23
C SER A 298 2.71 17.33 12.40
N ALA A 299 1.89 17.27 13.46
CA ALA A 299 2.09 18.03 14.68
C ALA A 299 3.38 17.59 15.41
N VAL A 300 3.69 16.31 15.46
CA VAL A 300 4.96 15.80 15.97
C VAL A 300 6.12 16.39 15.18
N SER A 301 6.07 16.37 13.84
CA SER A 301 7.11 16.94 12.97
C SER A 301 7.36 18.43 13.22
N GLY A 302 6.29 19.22 13.41
CA GLY A 302 6.36 20.66 13.68
C GLY A 302 6.80 21.05 15.10
N GLY A 303 7.05 20.10 15.98
CA GLY A 303 7.39 20.36 17.39
C GLY A 303 6.21 20.86 18.23
N LEU A 304 4.97 20.78 17.72
CA LEU A 304 3.74 21.12 18.43
C LEU A 304 3.30 19.94 19.30
N ALA A 305 2.83 20.21 20.53
CA ALA A 305 2.23 19.18 21.34
C ALA A 305 0.92 18.69 20.69
N VAL A 306 0.81 17.38 20.45
CA VAL A 306 -0.43 16.76 19.98
C VAL A 306 -1.51 16.95 21.02
N GLN A 307 -2.64 17.57 20.67
CA GLN A 307 -3.74 17.82 21.61
C GLN A 307 -4.54 16.54 21.84
N ASP A 308 -4.84 16.25 23.11
CA ASP A 308 -5.77 15.16 23.46
C ASP A 308 -7.19 15.52 23.00
N SER A 309 -7.66 14.84 21.96
CA SER A 309 -9.04 14.96 21.48
C SER A 309 -9.99 13.95 22.17
N ASP A 310 -9.66 13.50 23.39
CA ASP A 310 -10.61 12.73 24.19
C ASP A 310 -11.62 13.69 24.82
N GLY A 311 -12.76 13.81 24.15
CA GLY A 311 -13.85 14.69 24.53
C GLY A 311 -14.42 14.40 25.93
N LYS A 312 -14.09 15.24 26.91
CA LYS A 312 -15.02 15.60 27.97
C LYS A 312 -15.26 17.11 27.89
N GLY A 313 -16.44 17.45 27.42
CA GLY A 313 -16.87 18.82 27.22
C GLY A 313 -16.89 19.60 28.52
N ASN A 314 -16.33 20.81 28.49
CA ASN A 314 -16.81 21.94 29.25
C ASN A 314 -16.81 23.15 28.32
N GLY A 315 -18.00 23.74 28.17
CA GLY A 315 -18.24 24.78 27.20
C GLY A 315 -17.47 26.06 27.46
N ALA A 316 -16.89 26.59 26.39
CA ALA A 316 -16.63 28.01 26.25
C ALA A 316 -16.82 28.39 24.79
N HIS A 317 -17.76 29.27 24.51
CA HIS A 317 -18.05 29.84 23.22
C HIS A 317 -16.83 30.61 22.68
N GLY A 318 -16.18 30.08 21.65
CA GLY A 318 -15.20 30.78 20.84
C GLY A 318 -15.72 30.98 19.43
N THR A 319 -15.88 32.22 19.03
CA THR A 319 -16.39 32.68 17.72
C THR A 319 -15.48 32.23 16.59
N TRP A 320 -16.06 31.52 15.63
CA TRP A 320 -15.41 31.14 14.37
C TRP A 320 -15.26 32.34 13.46
N VAL A 321 -14.04 32.61 13.01
CA VAL A 321 -13.77 33.53 11.89
C VAL A 321 -13.47 32.64 10.66
N PRO A 322 -14.24 32.75 9.56
CA PRO A 322 -13.99 31.96 8.36
C PRO A 322 -12.77 32.54 7.61
N VAL A 323 -11.76 31.70 7.41
CA VAL A 323 -10.67 31.99 6.45
C VAL A 323 -11.19 31.68 5.04
N LEU A 324 -11.26 32.69 4.21
CA LEU A 324 -11.62 32.63 2.79
C LEU A 324 -10.62 31.73 2.04
N ALA A 325 -11.12 30.64 1.48
CA ALA A 325 -10.39 29.82 0.52
C ALA A 325 -10.28 30.57 -0.81
N ALA A 326 -9.06 30.82 -1.25
CA ALA A 326 -8.78 31.34 -2.59
C ALA A 326 -8.96 30.19 -3.61
N THR A 327 -9.96 30.32 -4.47
CA THR A 327 -10.18 29.45 -5.62
C THR A 327 -9.11 29.71 -6.69
N VAL A 328 -8.26 28.70 -6.93
CA VAL A 328 -7.43 28.65 -8.14
C VAL A 328 -8.20 27.88 -9.20
N THR A 329 -8.72 28.60 -10.18
CA THR A 329 -9.28 28.04 -11.42
C THR A 329 -8.14 27.68 -12.36
N GLY A 330 -7.80 26.38 -12.46
CA GLY A 330 -6.91 25.84 -13.49
C GLY A 330 -7.70 24.99 -14.47
N LEU A 331 -7.68 25.37 -15.73
CA LEU A 331 -8.28 24.67 -16.84
C LEU A 331 -7.69 23.25 -16.94
N ALA A 332 -8.50 22.22 -16.77
CA ALA A 332 -8.24 20.87 -17.23
C ALA A 332 -8.87 20.69 -18.60
N ALA A 333 -8.05 20.69 -19.64
CA ALA A 333 -8.45 20.22 -20.97
C ALA A 333 -8.44 18.69 -20.94
N GLY A 334 -9.61 18.11 -21.29
CA GLY A 334 -9.89 16.70 -21.19
C GLY A 334 -9.11 15.81 -22.17
N ILE A 335 -8.91 14.57 -21.74
CA ILE A 335 -8.94 13.39 -22.59
C ILE A 335 -9.76 12.34 -21.84
N ALA A 336 -11.07 12.38 -22.04
CA ALA A 336 -11.94 11.23 -21.82
C ALA A 336 -12.02 10.49 -23.16
N THR A 337 -11.48 9.30 -23.24
CA THR A 337 -11.81 8.39 -24.34
C THR A 337 -12.12 7.02 -23.78
N ALA A 338 -13.35 6.66 -23.99
CA ALA A 338 -14.03 5.44 -23.68
C ALA A 338 -13.24 4.16 -23.98
N PHE A 339 -13.22 3.25 -23.03
CA PHE A 339 -13.05 1.83 -23.29
C PHE A 339 -14.46 1.20 -23.28
N MET A 340 -14.99 0.90 -24.46
CA MET A 340 -15.92 -0.17 -24.72
C MET A 340 -15.22 -1.15 -25.65
N ILE A 341 -15.05 -2.30 -25.23
CA ILE A 341 -15.13 -3.69 -25.68
C ILE A 341 -14.18 -4.51 -24.83
#